data_3f3ba7f2365ded9eb2319adfbb2b4f26
#
_entry.id   3f3ba7f2365ded9eb2319adfbb2b4f26
#
_cell.length_a   1.000
_cell.length_b   1.000
_cell.length_c   1.000
_cell.angle_alpha   90.00
_cell.angle_beta   90.00
_cell.angle_gamma   90.00
#
_symmetry.space_group_name_H-M   'P 1'
#
loop_
_entity.id
_entity.type
_entity.pdbx_description
1 polymer ?
#
loop_
_entity_poly.entity_id
_entity_poly.type
_entity_poly.pdbx_seq_one_letter_code
_entity_poly.pdbx_strand_id
1 'polypeptide(L)'
;GIHFDYIRYPEQAKSFPDKNLYNKYGKKRPLAEWRRENINKMVYRIYDWVKSVKPWIQVSSSPLGKYNRIERVPNAGWTAYESVFQDPKMWMQNGKQDMIVPMMYYLHDNFFPFVDNWVDNCNGRLVVPGLGAYRMLKEEADWTVNDITDQIDYSRYYGGAGCTFFRCANILDNTKGIYDELKDKYYKYPAQLPPLSWLDDTVPAAPEEIRVEKEGDELKLSWQKPDSEKDVLTYTVYYSLTDSINLTSARNILMTGIRDTSIYLPVDTTSERGYIFSVSSSTRYHIES
;
A
#
# COMPACT_ATOMS: atom_id res chain seq x y z
N GLY A 1 -1.72 1.78 11.02
CA GLY A 1 -2.95 1.59 10.22
C GLY A 1 -3.94 0.63 10.88
N ILE A 2 -5.16 0.66 10.40
CA ILE A 2 -6.20 -0.32 10.72
C ILE A 2 -6.69 -0.91 9.41
N HIS A 3 -6.69 -2.24 9.32
CA HIS A 3 -7.12 -2.97 8.14
C HIS A 3 -8.32 -3.84 8.46
N PHE A 4 -9.35 -3.79 7.60
CA PHE A 4 -10.58 -4.56 7.74
C PHE A 4 -10.70 -5.59 6.61
N ASP A 5 -10.90 -6.82 6.97
CA ASP A 5 -11.24 -7.88 6.04
C ASP A 5 -12.71 -8.30 6.20
N TYR A 6 -13.25 -9.00 5.20
CA TYR A 6 -14.62 -9.52 5.20
C TYR A 6 -15.73 -8.47 5.41
N ILE A 7 -15.51 -7.19 5.09
CA ILE A 7 -16.57 -6.16 5.11
C ILE A 7 -17.52 -6.39 3.92
N ARG A 8 -18.34 -7.44 4.03
CA ARG A 8 -19.21 -7.88 2.93
C ARG A 8 -20.33 -8.79 3.42
N TYR A 9 -21.34 -8.97 2.59
CA TYR A 9 -22.27 -10.07 2.78
C TYR A 9 -21.59 -11.42 2.52
N PRO A 10 -22.10 -12.52 3.13
CA PRO A 10 -21.56 -13.86 2.89
C PRO A 10 -21.77 -14.29 1.44
N GLU A 11 -21.06 -15.32 1.03
CA GLU A 11 -21.14 -15.90 -0.34
C GLU A 11 -22.56 -16.29 -0.76
N GLN A 12 -23.35 -16.78 0.18
CA GLN A 12 -24.74 -17.13 -0.03
C GLN A 12 -25.70 -15.97 0.29
N ALA A 13 -25.34 -14.77 -0.13
CA ALA A 13 -26.09 -13.55 0.17
C ALA A 13 -27.58 -13.62 -0.24
N LYS A 14 -27.94 -14.42 -1.24
CA LYS A 14 -29.35 -14.61 -1.65
C LYS A 14 -30.22 -15.20 -0.54
N SER A 15 -29.66 -16.08 0.29
CA SER A 15 -30.34 -16.73 1.42
C SER A 15 -30.08 -16.03 2.76
N PHE A 16 -29.41 -14.87 2.76
CA PHE A 16 -29.13 -14.13 3.98
C PHE A 16 -30.45 -13.68 4.67
N PRO A 17 -30.62 -13.88 5.99
CA PRO A 17 -31.90 -13.71 6.66
C PRO A 17 -32.21 -12.25 7.02
N ASP A 18 -32.07 -11.32 6.08
CA ASP A 18 -32.34 -9.88 6.29
C ASP A 18 -33.69 -9.41 5.78
N LYS A 19 -34.55 -10.31 5.31
CA LYS A 19 -35.86 -9.99 4.71
C LYS A 19 -36.76 -9.12 5.63
N ASN A 20 -36.79 -9.42 6.92
CA ASN A 20 -37.60 -8.66 7.86
C ASN A 20 -37.09 -7.23 8.05
N LEU A 21 -35.76 -7.06 8.11
CA LEU A 21 -35.11 -5.76 8.19
C LEU A 21 -35.31 -4.96 6.89
N TYR A 22 -35.13 -5.62 5.75
CA TYR A 22 -35.42 -5.01 4.45
C TYR A 22 -36.88 -4.56 4.35
N ASN A 23 -37.84 -5.38 4.76
CA ASN A 23 -39.25 -5.04 4.75
C ASN A 23 -39.57 -3.82 5.65
N LYS A 24 -38.85 -3.67 6.75
CA LYS A 24 -39.04 -2.55 7.68
C LYS A 24 -38.34 -1.27 7.23
N TYR A 25 -37.12 -1.38 6.69
CA TYR A 25 -36.23 -0.23 6.47
C TYR A 25 -35.82 -0.01 5.01
N GLY A 26 -35.96 -1.02 4.15
CA GLY A 26 -35.40 -1.02 2.79
C GLY A 26 -36.40 -0.90 1.65
N LYS A 27 -37.72 -1.04 1.90
CA LYS A 27 -38.77 -1.19 0.86
C LYS A 27 -38.83 -0.13 -0.26
N LYS A 28 -38.26 1.03 -0.05
CA LYS A 28 -38.23 2.11 -1.03
C LYS A 28 -37.10 1.99 -2.06
N ARG A 29 -36.26 0.94 -1.95
CA ARG A 29 -35.06 0.73 -2.78
C ARG A 29 -34.94 -0.74 -3.18
N PRO A 30 -34.28 -1.04 -4.31
CA PRO A 30 -33.91 -2.41 -4.65
C PRO A 30 -33.07 -3.08 -3.51
N LEU A 31 -33.30 -4.36 -3.26
CA LEU A 31 -32.63 -5.09 -2.17
C LEU A 31 -31.09 -5.00 -2.24
N ALA A 32 -30.54 -5.11 -3.45
CA ALA A 32 -29.10 -5.02 -3.65
C ALA A 32 -28.53 -3.66 -3.27
N GLU A 33 -29.22 -2.57 -3.61
CA GLU A 33 -28.83 -1.22 -3.21
C GLU A 33 -28.94 -1.00 -1.71
N TRP A 34 -29.99 -1.47 -1.08
CA TRP A 34 -30.13 -1.39 0.36
C TRP A 34 -29.04 -2.15 1.10
N ARG A 35 -28.64 -3.33 0.61
CA ARG A 35 -27.53 -4.10 1.16
C ARG A 35 -26.19 -3.35 1.02
N ARG A 36 -25.88 -2.80 -0.15
CA ARG A 36 -24.68 -1.97 -0.35
C ARG A 36 -24.66 -0.77 0.58
N GLU A 37 -25.79 -0.09 0.69
CA GLU A 37 -25.89 1.07 1.59
C GLU A 37 -25.64 0.70 3.06
N ASN A 38 -26.08 -0.46 3.53
CA ASN A 38 -25.80 -0.91 4.88
C ASN A 38 -24.29 -1.11 5.12
N ILE A 39 -23.59 -1.69 4.15
CA ILE A 39 -22.13 -1.83 4.22
C ILE A 39 -21.47 -0.45 4.14
N ASN A 40 -21.88 0.41 3.22
CA ASN A 40 -21.32 1.75 3.07
C ASN A 40 -21.47 2.55 4.39
N LYS A 41 -22.62 2.50 5.03
CA LYS A 41 -22.85 3.16 6.34
C LYS A 41 -21.88 2.64 7.41
N MET A 42 -21.64 1.34 7.45
CA MET A 42 -20.70 0.75 8.39
C MET A 42 -19.27 1.24 8.12
N VAL A 43 -18.84 1.18 6.87
CA VAL A 43 -17.50 1.64 6.45
C VAL A 43 -17.30 3.12 6.79
N TYR A 44 -18.27 3.97 6.44
CA TYR A 44 -18.18 5.41 6.70
C TYR A 44 -18.09 5.70 8.20
N ARG A 45 -18.94 5.04 8.99
CA ARG A 45 -18.96 5.22 10.44
C ARG A 45 -17.65 4.78 11.10
N ILE A 46 -17.06 3.67 10.65
CA ILE A 46 -15.75 3.20 11.12
C ILE A 46 -14.68 4.23 10.78
N TYR A 47 -14.63 4.66 9.52
CA TYR A 47 -13.66 5.65 9.07
C TYR A 47 -13.74 6.94 9.88
N ASP A 48 -14.93 7.53 9.98
CA ASP A 48 -15.17 8.78 10.69
C ASP A 48 -14.78 8.65 12.17
N TRP A 49 -15.11 7.51 12.79
CA TRP A 49 -14.72 7.26 14.17
C TRP A 49 -13.22 7.14 14.36
N VAL A 50 -12.52 6.40 13.51
CA VAL A 50 -11.05 6.29 13.56
C VAL A 50 -10.41 7.65 13.38
N LYS A 51 -10.86 8.43 12.38
CA LYS A 51 -10.30 9.75 12.10
C LYS A 51 -10.60 10.78 13.20
N SER A 52 -11.70 10.65 13.92
CA SER A 52 -12.01 11.52 15.06
C SER A 52 -11.08 11.31 16.25
N VAL A 53 -10.56 10.08 16.42
CA VAL A 53 -9.65 9.73 17.53
C VAL A 53 -8.18 9.94 17.14
N LYS A 54 -7.80 9.49 15.94
CA LYS A 54 -6.43 9.58 15.40
C LYS A 54 -6.47 9.86 13.89
N PRO A 55 -6.51 11.12 13.48
CA PRO A 55 -6.70 11.49 12.06
C PRO A 55 -5.61 10.96 11.13
N TRP A 56 -4.40 10.69 11.64
CA TRP A 56 -3.27 10.17 10.86
C TRP A 56 -3.29 8.66 10.62
N ILE A 57 -4.15 7.90 11.31
CA ILE A 57 -4.22 6.45 11.14
C ILE A 57 -4.81 6.13 9.76
N GLN A 58 -4.09 5.35 8.96
CA GLN A 58 -4.62 4.81 7.71
C GLN A 58 -5.72 3.78 7.98
N VAL A 59 -6.81 3.90 7.23
CA VAL A 59 -7.93 2.95 7.23
C VAL A 59 -7.99 2.26 5.89
N SER A 60 -7.93 0.95 5.89
CA SER A 60 -7.93 0.13 4.68
C SER A 60 -8.84 -1.09 4.80
N SER A 61 -9.19 -1.68 3.65
CA SER A 61 -9.94 -2.92 3.61
C SER A 61 -9.60 -3.78 2.40
N SER A 62 -9.90 -5.10 2.51
CA SER A 62 -9.72 -6.11 1.46
C SER A 62 -11.06 -6.46 0.80
N PRO A 63 -11.50 -5.76 -0.25
CA PRO A 63 -12.64 -6.18 -1.06
C PRO A 63 -12.28 -7.36 -1.96
N LEU A 64 -13.29 -7.99 -2.59
CA LEU A 64 -13.03 -8.93 -3.67
C LEU A 64 -12.21 -8.28 -4.78
N GLY A 65 -11.31 -9.05 -5.38
CA GLY A 65 -10.32 -8.57 -6.35
C GLY A 65 -10.90 -7.96 -7.64
N LYS A 66 -12.13 -8.30 -7.99
CA LYS A 66 -12.87 -7.71 -9.10
C LYS A 66 -13.98 -6.81 -8.54
N TYR A 67 -13.92 -5.50 -8.84
CA TYR A 67 -14.98 -4.59 -8.38
C TYR A 67 -16.32 -4.95 -9.00
N ASN A 68 -16.38 -4.95 -10.35
CA ASN A 68 -17.56 -5.29 -11.13
C ASN A 68 -17.10 -5.85 -12.49
N ARG A 69 -18.06 -6.21 -13.35
CA ARG A 69 -17.75 -6.52 -14.76
C ARG A 69 -17.15 -5.29 -15.43
N ILE A 70 -16.22 -5.54 -16.31
CA ILE A 70 -15.60 -4.52 -17.17
C ILE A 70 -15.76 -4.96 -18.63
N GLU A 71 -15.69 -4.03 -19.57
CA GLU A 71 -15.91 -4.32 -20.99
C GLU A 71 -14.98 -5.41 -21.52
N ARG A 72 -13.68 -5.34 -21.14
CA ARG A 72 -12.68 -6.36 -21.52
C ARG A 72 -12.93 -7.73 -20.91
N VAL A 73 -13.69 -7.83 -19.79
CA VAL A 73 -14.00 -9.09 -19.07
C VAL A 73 -15.47 -9.09 -18.66
N PRO A 74 -16.39 -9.28 -19.63
CA PRO A 74 -17.83 -9.21 -19.38
C PRO A 74 -18.33 -10.34 -18.46
N ASN A 75 -17.63 -11.49 -18.45
CA ASN A 75 -17.93 -12.65 -17.60
C ASN A 75 -16.98 -12.68 -16.40
N ALA A 76 -16.96 -11.63 -15.61
CA ALA A 76 -16.03 -11.49 -14.47
C ALA A 76 -16.24 -12.53 -13.35
N GLY A 77 -17.35 -13.24 -13.34
CA GLY A 77 -17.70 -14.18 -12.25
C GLY A 77 -18.06 -13.42 -10.97
N TRP A 78 -17.44 -13.77 -9.88
CA TRP A 78 -17.64 -13.15 -8.57
C TRP A 78 -17.04 -11.75 -8.52
N THR A 79 -17.88 -10.75 -8.16
CA THR A 79 -17.46 -9.35 -8.04
C THR A 79 -17.85 -8.78 -6.68
N ALA A 80 -17.14 -7.75 -6.25
CA ALA A 80 -17.41 -7.05 -5.01
C ALA A 80 -18.82 -6.44 -5.01
N TYR A 81 -19.15 -5.75 -6.09
CA TYR A 81 -20.39 -4.98 -6.20
C TYR A 81 -21.66 -5.83 -6.29
N GLU A 82 -21.65 -6.86 -7.16
CA GLU A 82 -22.86 -7.66 -7.43
C GLU A 82 -23.01 -8.86 -6.50
N SER A 83 -21.89 -9.53 -6.15
CA SER A 83 -21.97 -10.81 -5.46
C SER A 83 -22.06 -10.69 -3.95
N VAL A 84 -21.35 -9.71 -3.37
CA VAL A 84 -21.21 -9.54 -1.92
C VAL A 84 -21.55 -8.13 -1.43
N PHE A 85 -22.09 -7.29 -2.32
CA PHE A 85 -22.61 -5.95 -2.03
C PHE A 85 -21.59 -4.97 -1.45
N GLN A 86 -20.30 -5.13 -1.77
CA GLN A 86 -19.26 -4.15 -1.47
C GLN A 86 -19.26 -3.04 -2.53
N ASP A 87 -19.09 -1.79 -2.11
CA ASP A 87 -18.92 -0.66 -3.03
C ASP A 87 -17.65 0.15 -2.71
N PRO A 88 -16.46 -0.47 -2.82
CA PRO A 88 -15.21 0.20 -2.48
C PRO A 88 -14.89 1.40 -3.37
N LYS A 89 -15.38 1.45 -4.60
CA LYS A 89 -15.28 2.66 -5.44
C LYS A 89 -15.97 3.85 -4.77
N MET A 90 -17.19 3.66 -4.29
CA MET A 90 -17.94 4.68 -3.55
C MET A 90 -17.21 5.06 -2.24
N TRP A 91 -16.58 4.10 -1.55
CA TRP A 91 -15.83 4.39 -0.33
C TRP A 91 -14.64 5.31 -0.59
N MET A 92 -13.87 5.05 -1.66
CA MET A 92 -12.75 5.89 -2.07
C MET A 92 -13.21 7.26 -2.58
N GLN A 93 -14.28 7.30 -3.41
CA GLN A 93 -14.83 8.55 -3.94
C GLN A 93 -15.32 9.49 -2.83
N ASN A 94 -15.90 8.94 -1.77
CA ASN A 94 -16.36 9.71 -0.61
C ASN A 94 -15.26 9.93 0.45
N GLY A 95 -14.02 9.55 0.16
CA GLY A 95 -12.89 9.72 1.08
C GLY A 95 -13.02 8.91 2.38
N LYS A 96 -13.67 7.74 2.33
CA LYS A 96 -13.92 6.87 3.49
C LYS A 96 -13.05 5.61 3.52
N GLN A 97 -11.97 5.63 2.74
CA GLN A 97 -10.85 4.68 2.79
C GLN A 97 -9.58 5.43 2.39
N ASP A 98 -8.47 5.13 3.03
CA ASP A 98 -7.16 5.66 2.65
C ASP A 98 -6.45 4.71 1.68
N MET A 99 -6.73 3.42 1.78
CA MET A 99 -6.13 2.38 0.97
C MET A 99 -7.11 1.23 0.72
N ILE A 100 -7.07 0.67 -0.47
CA ILE A 100 -7.80 -0.53 -0.85
C ILE A 100 -6.79 -1.63 -1.18
N VAL A 101 -7.04 -2.83 -0.63
CA VAL A 101 -6.23 -4.03 -0.85
C VAL A 101 -7.09 -5.12 -1.48
N PRO A 102 -7.44 -5.01 -2.78
CA PRO A 102 -8.31 -5.99 -3.44
C PRO A 102 -7.66 -7.37 -3.47
N MET A 103 -8.42 -8.41 -3.12
CA MET A 103 -7.96 -9.81 -3.10
C MET A 103 -7.88 -10.37 -4.53
N MET A 104 -6.79 -10.11 -5.24
CA MET A 104 -6.63 -10.39 -6.67
C MET A 104 -5.91 -11.71 -6.92
N TYR A 105 -6.45 -12.82 -6.39
CA TYR A 105 -5.87 -14.17 -6.46
C TYR A 105 -6.19 -14.88 -7.78
N TYR A 106 -5.92 -14.20 -8.90
CA TYR A 106 -6.22 -14.59 -10.28
C TYR A 106 -4.98 -14.44 -11.16
N LEU A 107 -5.02 -15.01 -12.38
CA LEU A 107 -3.99 -14.83 -13.41
C LEU A 107 -4.53 -14.09 -14.64
N HIS A 108 -3.61 -13.53 -15.42
CA HIS A 108 -3.82 -13.02 -16.78
C HIS A 108 -5.01 -12.05 -16.89
N ASP A 109 -5.96 -12.34 -17.78
CA ASP A 109 -7.13 -11.47 -18.05
C ASP A 109 -8.05 -11.27 -16.83
N ASN A 110 -7.91 -12.11 -15.80
CA ASN A 110 -8.62 -11.93 -14.55
C ASN A 110 -7.86 -11.07 -13.52
N PHE A 111 -6.60 -10.73 -13.80
CA PHE A 111 -5.76 -9.90 -12.93
C PHE A 111 -5.51 -8.53 -13.56
N PHE A 112 -4.76 -8.47 -14.66
CA PHE A 112 -4.22 -7.22 -15.22
C PHE A 112 -5.29 -6.16 -15.50
N PRO A 113 -6.40 -6.44 -16.21
CA PRO A 113 -7.42 -5.45 -16.48
C PRO A 113 -8.15 -4.92 -15.23
N PHE A 114 -8.11 -5.70 -14.15
CA PHE A 114 -8.68 -5.28 -12.88
C PHE A 114 -7.74 -4.43 -12.04
N VAL A 115 -6.40 -4.57 -12.20
CA VAL A 115 -5.44 -3.59 -11.65
C VAL A 115 -5.74 -2.22 -12.25
N ASP A 116 -5.85 -2.14 -13.60
CA ASP A 116 -6.22 -0.92 -14.31
C ASP A 116 -7.51 -0.32 -13.71
N ASN A 117 -8.54 -1.14 -13.62
CA ASN A 117 -9.84 -0.70 -13.12
C ASN A 117 -9.80 -0.19 -11.68
N TRP A 118 -8.98 -0.79 -10.81
CA TRP A 118 -8.81 -0.34 -9.43
C TRP A 118 -8.06 1.00 -9.36
N VAL A 119 -6.96 1.13 -10.10
CA VAL A 119 -6.14 2.35 -10.10
C VAL A 119 -6.91 3.52 -10.72
N ASP A 120 -7.57 3.33 -11.88
CA ASP A 120 -8.35 4.37 -12.55
C ASP A 120 -9.51 4.91 -11.70
N ASN A 121 -10.00 4.12 -10.76
CA ASN A 121 -11.14 4.47 -9.92
C ASN A 121 -10.79 4.73 -8.45
N CYS A 122 -9.50 4.86 -8.10
CA CYS A 122 -9.04 5.02 -6.73
C CYS A 122 -9.29 6.42 -6.13
N ASN A 123 -9.62 7.41 -6.95
CA ASN A 123 -9.83 8.80 -6.51
C ASN A 123 -8.65 9.35 -5.67
N GLY A 124 -7.42 9.09 -6.12
CA GLY A 124 -6.18 9.49 -5.43
C GLY A 124 -5.89 8.74 -4.13
N ARG A 125 -6.61 7.66 -3.83
CA ARG A 125 -6.33 6.77 -2.69
C ARG A 125 -5.39 5.65 -3.11
N LEU A 126 -4.75 5.00 -2.13
CA LEU A 126 -3.79 3.94 -2.42
C LEU A 126 -4.48 2.66 -2.85
N VAL A 127 -3.99 2.07 -3.93
CA VAL A 127 -4.37 0.72 -4.39
C VAL A 127 -3.18 -0.19 -4.21
N VAL A 128 -3.36 -1.24 -3.43
CA VAL A 128 -2.32 -2.23 -3.12
C VAL A 128 -2.87 -3.62 -3.44
N PRO A 129 -2.67 -4.15 -4.67
CA PRO A 129 -3.17 -5.45 -5.05
C PRO A 129 -2.70 -6.57 -4.11
N GLY A 130 -3.65 -7.39 -3.66
CA GLY A 130 -3.37 -8.60 -2.89
C GLY A 130 -3.06 -9.77 -3.81
N LEU A 131 -1.86 -10.30 -3.74
CA LEU A 131 -1.36 -11.38 -4.59
C LEU A 131 -1.49 -12.73 -3.89
N GLY A 132 -1.92 -13.74 -4.64
CA GLY A 132 -2.21 -15.07 -4.12
C GLY A 132 -0.97 -15.96 -4.02
N ALA A 133 0.00 -15.65 -3.17
CA ALA A 133 1.19 -16.48 -2.98
C ALA A 133 0.87 -17.93 -2.58
N TYR A 134 -0.23 -18.16 -1.88
CA TYR A 134 -0.69 -19.54 -1.55
C TYR A 134 -1.03 -20.37 -2.79
N ARG A 135 -1.41 -19.73 -3.89
CA ARG A 135 -1.68 -20.41 -5.17
C ARG A 135 -0.46 -21.09 -5.79
N MET A 136 0.74 -20.76 -5.29
CA MET A 136 1.97 -21.45 -5.69
C MET A 136 2.08 -22.88 -5.15
N LEU A 137 1.29 -23.23 -4.12
CA LEU A 137 1.21 -24.59 -3.61
C LEU A 137 0.60 -25.53 -4.67
N LYS A 138 1.15 -26.74 -4.79
CA LYS A 138 0.72 -27.73 -5.78
C LYS A 138 -0.75 -28.14 -5.62
N GLU A 139 -1.20 -28.23 -4.38
CA GLU A 139 -2.58 -28.57 -4.01
C GLU A 139 -3.59 -27.45 -4.26
N GLU A 140 -3.12 -26.22 -4.52
CA GLU A 140 -3.98 -25.07 -4.78
C GLU A 140 -4.12 -24.79 -6.27
N ALA A 141 -3.08 -24.29 -6.93
CA ALA A 141 -3.12 -23.97 -8.35
C ALA A 141 -1.77 -24.10 -9.05
N ASP A 142 -0.74 -24.47 -8.30
CA ASP A 142 0.63 -24.71 -8.76
C ASP A 142 1.28 -23.54 -9.53
N TRP A 143 0.92 -22.30 -9.17
CA TRP A 143 1.51 -21.12 -9.82
C TRP A 143 3.03 -21.10 -9.70
N THR A 144 3.67 -20.50 -10.68
CA THR A 144 5.12 -20.26 -10.70
C THR A 144 5.50 -19.00 -9.95
N VAL A 145 6.79 -18.79 -9.71
CA VAL A 145 7.31 -17.49 -9.18
C VAL A 145 7.02 -16.38 -10.17
N ASN A 146 7.16 -16.63 -11.48
CA ASN A 146 6.89 -15.63 -12.51
C ASN A 146 5.45 -15.14 -12.50
N ASP A 147 4.48 -15.99 -12.19
CA ASP A 147 3.07 -15.56 -12.07
C ASP A 147 2.90 -14.47 -11.00
N ILE A 148 3.67 -14.53 -9.90
CA ILE A 148 3.65 -13.51 -8.85
C ILE A 148 4.48 -12.29 -9.24
N THR A 149 5.66 -12.48 -9.83
CA THR A 149 6.54 -11.36 -10.17
C THR A 149 5.99 -10.52 -11.30
N ASP A 150 5.37 -11.10 -12.31
CA ASP A 150 4.68 -10.38 -13.38
C ASP A 150 3.54 -9.51 -12.84
N GLN A 151 2.84 -10.01 -11.81
CA GLN A 151 1.80 -9.23 -11.10
C GLN A 151 2.39 -8.04 -10.34
N ILE A 152 3.55 -8.20 -9.71
CA ILE A 152 4.25 -7.09 -9.04
C ILE A 152 4.67 -6.04 -10.07
N ASP A 153 5.31 -6.47 -11.15
CA ASP A 153 5.80 -5.57 -12.20
C ASP A 153 4.66 -4.79 -12.83
N TYR A 154 3.58 -5.47 -13.17
CA TYR A 154 2.40 -4.81 -13.74
C TYR A 154 1.74 -3.83 -12.76
N SER A 155 1.59 -4.24 -11.50
CA SER A 155 1.01 -3.37 -10.47
C SER A 155 1.83 -2.08 -10.29
N ARG A 156 3.17 -2.18 -10.29
CA ARG A 156 4.07 -1.03 -10.24
C ARG A 156 3.97 -0.16 -11.49
N TYR A 157 3.98 -0.80 -12.66
CA TYR A 157 3.88 -0.09 -13.95
C TYR A 157 2.61 0.72 -14.07
N TYR A 158 1.47 0.17 -13.62
CA TYR A 158 0.17 0.84 -13.74
C TYR A 158 -0.14 1.85 -12.63
N GLY A 159 0.72 1.98 -11.62
CA GLY A 159 0.58 2.98 -10.56
C GLY A 159 -0.03 2.44 -9.26
N GLY A 160 0.04 1.14 -9.02
CA GLY A 160 -0.23 0.55 -7.71
C GLY A 160 0.79 1.05 -6.68
N ALA A 161 0.31 1.32 -5.46
CA ALA A 161 1.12 1.84 -4.37
C ALA A 161 2.00 0.79 -3.66
N GLY A 162 1.93 -0.45 -4.11
CA GLY A 162 2.64 -1.59 -3.57
C GLY A 162 1.86 -2.88 -3.82
N CYS A 163 2.30 -3.98 -3.19
CA CYS A 163 1.61 -5.27 -3.22
C CYS A 163 1.55 -5.89 -1.83
N THR A 164 0.53 -6.69 -1.57
CA THR A 164 0.44 -7.56 -0.40
C THR A 164 0.40 -9.02 -0.82
N PHE A 165 0.79 -9.93 0.07
CA PHE A 165 0.85 -11.36 -0.25
C PHE A 165 -0.03 -12.16 0.69
N PHE A 166 -0.96 -12.92 0.14
CA PHE A 166 -1.72 -13.88 0.89
C PHE A 166 -1.20 -15.29 0.51
N ARG A 167 -0.56 -15.98 1.43
CA ARG A 167 -0.36 -15.64 2.83
C ARG A 167 1.12 -15.57 3.19
N CYS A 168 1.45 -14.94 4.31
CA CYS A 168 2.80 -14.72 4.80
C CYS A 168 3.62 -16.02 4.93
N ALA A 169 2.99 -17.12 5.38
CA ALA A 169 3.66 -18.42 5.49
C ALA A 169 4.36 -18.83 4.20
N ASN A 170 3.70 -18.68 3.03
CA ASN A 170 4.29 -19.08 1.76
C ASN A 170 5.53 -18.25 1.37
N ILE A 171 5.59 -16.99 1.83
CA ILE A 171 6.79 -16.16 1.65
C ILE A 171 7.89 -16.63 2.60
N LEU A 172 7.58 -16.81 3.90
CA LEU A 172 8.58 -17.22 4.91
C LEU A 172 9.12 -18.64 4.66
N ASP A 173 8.27 -19.53 4.17
CA ASP A 173 8.66 -20.91 3.78
C ASP A 173 9.44 -20.94 2.45
N ASN A 174 9.67 -19.77 1.86
CA ASN A 174 10.35 -19.63 0.55
C ASN A 174 9.76 -20.55 -0.54
N THR A 175 8.43 -20.66 -0.58
CA THR A 175 7.71 -21.51 -1.54
C THR A 175 8.21 -21.23 -2.96
N LYS A 176 8.77 -22.26 -3.63
CA LYS A 176 9.37 -22.17 -4.97
C LYS A 176 10.47 -21.09 -5.13
N GLY A 177 11.08 -20.61 -4.04
CA GLY A 177 12.11 -19.57 -4.08
C GLY A 177 11.59 -18.13 -4.10
N ILE A 178 10.32 -17.90 -3.80
CA ILE A 178 9.71 -16.56 -3.85
C ILE A 178 10.35 -15.58 -2.86
N TYR A 179 10.76 -16.03 -1.66
CA TYR A 179 11.41 -15.15 -0.70
C TYR A 179 12.72 -14.59 -1.22
N ASP A 180 13.55 -15.45 -1.82
CA ASP A 180 14.85 -15.05 -2.38
C ASP A 180 14.64 -14.08 -3.57
N GLU A 181 13.68 -14.37 -4.44
CA GLU A 181 13.34 -13.51 -5.57
C GLU A 181 12.87 -12.12 -5.11
N LEU A 182 12.01 -12.06 -4.09
CA LEU A 182 11.55 -10.80 -3.52
C LEU A 182 12.69 -10.04 -2.86
N LYS A 183 13.50 -10.69 -2.03
CA LYS A 183 14.59 -10.08 -1.28
C LYS A 183 15.69 -9.54 -2.20
N ASP A 184 16.13 -10.35 -3.17
CA ASP A 184 17.32 -10.04 -3.95
C ASP A 184 17.05 -9.13 -5.15
N LYS A 185 15.79 -9.05 -5.62
CA LYS A 185 15.41 -8.25 -6.78
C LYS A 185 14.33 -7.20 -6.48
N TYR A 186 13.14 -7.62 -6.05
CA TYR A 186 11.98 -6.74 -5.98
C TYR A 186 11.99 -5.77 -4.80
N TYR A 187 12.53 -6.19 -3.67
CA TYR A 187 12.64 -5.41 -2.43
C TYR A 187 14.09 -5.32 -1.93
N LYS A 188 15.04 -5.37 -2.84
CA LYS A 188 16.48 -5.26 -2.55
C LYS A 188 16.83 -3.91 -1.90
N TYR A 189 16.17 -2.86 -2.31
CA TYR A 189 16.40 -1.51 -1.82
C TYR A 189 15.24 -1.06 -0.92
N PRO A 190 15.51 -0.21 0.08
CA PRO A 190 14.46 0.42 0.87
C PRO A 190 13.49 1.20 -0.02
N ALA A 191 12.27 1.40 0.46
CA ALA A 191 11.28 2.19 -0.25
C ALA A 191 10.66 3.23 0.69
N GLN A 192 10.35 4.40 0.16
CA GLN A 192 9.53 5.39 0.83
C GLN A 192 8.08 4.91 0.91
N LEU A 193 7.40 5.26 2.00
CA LEU A 193 5.97 5.06 2.12
C LEU A 193 5.24 6.07 1.22
N PRO A 194 4.16 5.66 0.54
CA PRO A 194 3.39 6.58 -0.28
C PRO A 194 2.84 7.76 0.54
N PRO A 195 2.88 8.98 0.03
CA PRO A 195 2.35 10.15 0.72
C PRO A 195 0.83 10.07 0.87
N LEU A 196 0.31 10.56 2.00
CA LEU A 196 -1.11 10.65 2.32
C LEU A 196 -1.60 12.08 2.11
N SER A 197 -1.35 12.64 0.95
CA SER A 197 -1.59 14.06 0.62
C SER A 197 -3.05 14.51 0.79
N TRP A 198 -4.02 13.59 0.72
CA TRP A 198 -5.42 13.89 1.02
C TRP A 198 -5.73 14.11 2.51
N LEU A 199 -4.79 13.77 3.41
CA LEU A 199 -4.91 14.02 4.86
C LEU A 199 -4.17 15.30 5.25
N ASP A 200 -2.99 15.51 4.70
CA ASP A 200 -2.17 16.72 4.84
C ASP A 200 -1.10 16.69 3.74
N ASP A 201 -0.96 17.76 2.98
CA ASP A 201 -0.01 17.90 1.88
C ASP A 201 1.11 18.89 2.19
N THR A 202 1.19 19.37 3.43
CA THR A 202 2.20 20.34 3.87
C THR A 202 3.59 19.69 3.85
N VAL A 203 4.47 20.25 3.03
CA VAL A 203 5.87 19.83 2.92
C VAL A 203 6.64 20.34 4.14
N PRO A 204 7.34 19.47 4.91
CA PRO A 204 8.18 19.91 6.02
C PRO A 204 9.45 20.59 5.51
N ALA A 205 10.09 21.40 6.35
CA ALA A 205 11.41 21.96 6.04
C ALA A 205 12.47 20.85 5.99
N ALA A 206 13.44 20.98 5.10
CA ALA A 206 14.57 20.06 5.01
C ALA A 206 15.51 20.19 6.22
N PRO A 207 16.21 19.10 6.62
CA PRO A 207 17.29 19.18 7.60
C PRO A 207 18.42 20.11 7.14
N GLU A 208 19.03 20.78 8.12
CA GLU A 208 20.14 21.71 7.90
C GLU A 208 21.45 21.16 8.47
N GLU A 209 22.57 21.81 8.16
CA GLU A 209 23.90 21.53 8.72
C GLU A 209 24.29 20.03 8.67
N ILE A 210 24.16 19.40 7.50
CA ILE A 210 24.58 18.01 7.32
C ILE A 210 26.10 17.94 7.45
N ARG A 211 26.60 17.11 8.38
CA ARG A 211 28.03 16.93 8.66
C ARG A 211 28.38 15.44 8.61
N VAL A 212 29.57 15.16 8.09
CA VAL A 212 30.18 13.82 8.08
C VAL A 212 31.49 13.91 8.82
N GLU A 213 31.60 13.16 9.91
CA GLU A 213 32.80 13.12 10.75
C GLU A 213 33.28 11.68 10.88
N LYS A 214 34.58 11.48 10.85
CA LYS A 214 35.17 10.14 11.09
C LYS A 214 35.39 9.96 12.58
N GLU A 215 34.74 8.97 13.18
CA GLU A 215 34.91 8.56 14.57
C GLU A 215 35.44 7.11 14.62
N GLY A 216 36.76 6.96 14.73
CA GLY A 216 37.41 5.64 14.70
C GLY A 216 37.25 4.94 13.36
N ASP A 217 36.61 3.76 13.36
CA ASP A 217 36.34 2.96 12.14
C ASP A 217 34.93 3.22 11.56
N GLU A 218 34.23 4.24 12.07
CA GLU A 218 32.89 4.61 11.60
C GLU A 218 32.85 6.05 11.09
N LEU A 219 31.88 6.31 10.20
CA LEU A 219 31.47 7.64 9.79
C LEU A 219 30.20 8.00 10.54
N LYS A 220 30.24 9.10 11.28
CA LYS A 220 29.05 9.72 11.87
C LYS A 220 28.50 10.72 10.89
N LEU A 221 27.30 10.47 10.40
CA LEU A 221 26.49 11.41 9.64
C LEU A 221 25.49 12.07 10.60
N SER A 222 25.51 13.38 10.72
CA SER A 222 24.63 14.13 11.60
C SER A 222 24.04 15.34 10.89
N TRP A 223 22.89 15.82 11.38
CA TRP A 223 22.18 16.98 10.84
C TRP A 223 21.44 17.71 11.93
N GLN A 224 21.09 18.98 11.66
CA GLN A 224 20.24 19.75 12.54
C GLN A 224 18.77 19.50 12.20
N LYS A 225 17.94 19.30 13.23
CA LYS A 225 16.49 19.21 13.07
C LYS A 225 15.98 20.53 12.49
N PRO A 226 15.17 20.49 11.41
CA PRO A 226 14.61 21.70 10.83
C PRO A 226 13.68 22.41 11.82
N ASP A 227 13.71 23.72 11.81
CA ASP A 227 12.71 24.55 12.48
C ASP A 227 11.45 24.56 11.62
N SER A 228 10.49 23.74 11.97
CA SER A 228 9.26 23.52 11.21
C SER A 228 8.06 23.53 12.15
N GLU A 229 7.01 24.24 11.72
CA GLU A 229 5.70 24.23 12.41
C GLU A 229 5.06 22.83 12.40
N LYS A 230 5.46 21.95 11.47
CA LYS A 230 5.00 20.57 11.39
C LYS A 230 5.94 19.63 12.13
N ASP A 231 5.34 18.69 12.84
CA ASP A 231 6.09 17.63 13.49
C ASP A 231 6.82 16.77 12.45
N VAL A 232 8.13 16.93 12.36
CA VAL A 232 8.99 15.98 11.66
C VAL A 232 9.03 14.71 12.48
N LEU A 233 8.60 13.60 11.87
CA LEU A 233 8.52 12.31 12.55
C LEU A 233 9.76 11.45 12.29
N THR A 234 10.27 11.46 11.06
CA THR A 234 11.39 10.63 10.63
C THR A 234 12.23 11.32 9.58
N TYR A 235 13.44 10.79 9.37
CA TYR A 235 14.35 11.20 8.32
C TYR A 235 14.65 10.05 7.37
N THR A 236 15.01 10.41 6.13
CA THR A 236 15.56 9.49 5.14
C THR A 236 16.94 10.00 4.74
N VAL A 237 17.92 9.10 4.76
CA VAL A 237 19.26 9.37 4.26
C VAL A 237 19.41 8.76 2.88
N TYR A 238 19.86 9.59 1.96
CA TYR A 238 20.22 9.23 0.60
C TYR A 238 21.72 9.27 0.42
N TYR A 239 22.24 8.48 -0.50
CA TYR A 239 23.65 8.48 -0.85
C TYR A 239 23.87 8.27 -2.35
N SER A 240 25.04 8.69 -2.82
CA SER A 240 25.53 8.38 -4.17
C SER A 240 27.05 8.32 -4.20
N LEU A 241 27.58 7.53 -5.11
CA LEU A 241 29.01 7.50 -5.49
C LEU A 241 29.30 8.41 -6.70
N THR A 242 28.30 9.10 -7.23
CA THR A 242 28.41 10.06 -8.33
C THR A 242 28.17 11.47 -7.81
N ASP A 243 28.40 12.46 -8.67
CA ASP A 243 28.28 13.89 -8.31
C ASP A 243 26.82 14.36 -8.09
N SER A 244 25.84 13.45 -8.20
CA SER A 244 24.43 13.76 -7.99
C SER A 244 23.69 12.60 -7.31
N ILE A 245 22.62 12.94 -6.60
CA ILE A 245 21.70 11.99 -5.96
C ILE A 245 20.36 12.04 -6.67
N ASN A 246 19.88 10.91 -7.16
CA ASN A 246 18.52 10.80 -7.66
C ASN A 246 17.59 10.39 -6.50
N LEU A 247 16.87 11.35 -5.93
CA LEU A 247 15.96 11.13 -4.80
C LEU A 247 14.76 10.24 -5.15
N THR A 248 14.42 10.09 -6.44
CA THR A 248 13.34 9.20 -6.88
C THR A 248 13.77 7.75 -7.07
N SER A 249 15.08 7.46 -6.96
CA SER A 249 15.62 6.13 -7.10
C SER A 249 15.82 5.45 -5.75
N ALA A 250 15.14 4.33 -5.53
CA ALA A 250 15.32 3.51 -4.33
C ALA A 250 16.79 3.07 -4.12
N ARG A 251 17.58 3.00 -5.19
CA ARG A 251 19.03 2.67 -5.13
C ARG A 251 19.85 3.71 -4.38
N ASN A 252 19.38 4.95 -4.33
CA ASN A 252 20.03 6.03 -3.60
C ASN A 252 19.54 6.16 -2.15
N ILE A 253 18.54 5.40 -1.74
CA ILE A 253 18.08 5.36 -0.35
C ILE A 253 19.04 4.49 0.45
N LEU A 254 19.72 5.09 1.42
CA LEU A 254 20.56 4.36 2.36
C LEU A 254 19.73 3.81 3.53
N MET A 255 18.91 4.66 4.14
CA MET A 255 18.09 4.31 5.29
C MET A 255 16.88 5.21 5.40
N THR A 256 15.74 4.67 5.80
CA THR A 256 14.48 5.38 6.02
C THR A 256 13.99 5.20 7.46
N GLY A 257 13.05 6.04 7.88
CA GLY A 257 12.40 5.89 9.18
C GLY A 257 13.29 6.22 10.37
N ILE A 258 14.38 6.95 10.17
CA ILE A 258 15.32 7.37 11.20
C ILE A 258 14.62 8.42 12.09
N ARG A 259 14.70 8.26 13.42
CA ARG A 259 14.11 9.21 14.38
C ARG A 259 15.13 10.14 15.02
N ASP A 260 16.36 9.68 15.07
CA ASP A 260 17.49 10.46 15.57
C ASP A 260 18.02 11.44 14.53
N THR A 261 18.81 12.41 14.93
CA THR A 261 19.47 13.37 14.04
C THR A 261 20.90 12.97 13.67
N SER A 262 21.22 11.70 13.85
CA SER A 262 22.50 11.14 13.43
C SER A 262 22.41 9.62 13.22
N ILE A 263 23.31 9.11 12.40
CA ILE A 263 23.54 7.66 12.19
C ILE A 263 25.03 7.39 12.12
N TYR A 264 25.42 6.16 12.41
CA TYR A 264 26.76 5.65 12.22
C TYR A 264 26.80 4.68 11.05
N LEU A 265 27.82 4.80 10.22
CA LEU A 265 28.03 4.00 9.02
C LEU A 265 29.46 3.42 9.08
N PRO A 266 29.67 2.16 8.69
CA PRO A 266 31.02 1.63 8.58
C PRO A 266 31.82 2.41 7.52
N VAL A 267 33.09 2.64 7.79
CA VAL A 267 34.00 3.22 6.79
C VAL A 267 34.24 2.18 5.70
N ASP A 268 33.78 2.49 4.49
CA ASP A 268 34.16 1.69 3.31
C ASP A 268 35.56 2.09 2.85
N THR A 269 36.54 1.28 3.19
CA THR A 269 37.95 1.47 2.79
C THR A 269 38.22 0.96 1.39
N THR A 270 37.25 0.34 0.72
CA THR A 270 37.42 -0.25 -0.60
C THR A 270 37.03 0.70 -1.75
N SER A 271 36.28 1.75 -1.45
CA SER A 271 35.87 2.76 -2.42
C SER A 271 36.93 3.86 -2.56
N GLU A 272 37.51 4.02 -3.73
CA GLU A 272 38.36 5.14 -4.07
C GLU A 272 37.58 6.44 -4.31
N ARG A 273 36.26 6.37 -4.40
CA ARG A 273 35.34 7.51 -4.62
C ARG A 273 34.72 7.94 -3.33
N GLY A 274 34.62 9.25 -3.14
CA GLY A 274 33.87 9.82 -2.03
C GLY A 274 32.36 9.58 -2.16
N TYR A 275 31.69 9.47 -1.02
CA TYR A 275 30.23 9.45 -0.95
C TYR A 275 29.71 10.87 -0.82
N ILE A 276 28.60 11.15 -1.50
CA ILE A 276 27.77 12.32 -1.18
C ILE A 276 26.51 11.85 -0.49
N PHE A 277 26.03 12.64 0.45
CA PHE A 277 24.83 12.36 1.24
C PHE A 277 23.83 13.49 1.12
N SER A 278 22.55 13.12 1.21
CA SER A 278 21.45 14.06 1.41
C SER A 278 20.51 13.50 2.47
N VAL A 279 19.85 14.38 3.19
CA VAL A 279 18.89 13.98 4.23
C VAL A 279 17.60 14.75 4.02
N SER A 280 16.49 14.04 4.01
CA SER A 280 15.16 14.64 4.00
C SER A 280 14.45 14.37 5.34
N SER A 281 13.46 15.19 5.64
CA SER A 281 12.54 15.02 6.75
C SER A 281 11.17 14.55 6.24
N SER A 282 10.46 13.77 7.03
CA SER A 282 9.12 13.30 6.69
C SER A 282 8.14 13.53 7.83
N THR A 283 6.93 13.97 7.47
CA THR A 283 5.80 14.08 8.39
C THR A 283 5.18 12.72 8.66
N ARG A 284 4.23 12.67 9.62
CA ARG A 284 3.42 11.47 9.89
C ARG A 284 2.51 11.05 8.73
N TYR A 285 2.32 11.90 7.74
CA TYR A 285 1.57 11.64 6.51
C TYR A 285 2.47 11.25 5.34
N HIS A 286 3.74 10.96 5.61
CA HIS A 286 4.75 10.57 4.64
C HIS A 286 5.01 11.64 3.57
N ILE A 287 4.76 12.92 3.90
CA ILE A 287 5.16 14.04 3.05
C ILE A 287 6.62 14.34 3.36
N GLU A 288 7.44 14.33 2.33
CA GLU A 288 8.89 14.50 2.40
C GLU A 288 9.30 15.90 1.95
N SER A 289 10.39 16.44 2.59
CA SER A 289 10.97 17.75 2.24
C SER A 289 11.74 17.76 0.94
#